data_c71ac8f1278ddb844ad8d22c2633b32c
#
_entry.id   c71ac8f1278ddb844ad8d22c2633b32c
#
_cell.length_a   1.000
_cell.length_b   1.000
_cell.length_c   1.000
_cell.angle_alpha   90.00
_cell.angle_beta   90.00
_cell.angle_gamma   90.00
#
_symmetry.space_group_name_H-M   'P 1'
#
loop_
_entity.id
_entity.type
_entity.pdbx_description
1 polymer ?
#
loop_
_entity_poly.entity_id
_entity_poly.type
_entity_poly.pdbx_seq_one_letter_code
_entity_poly.pdbx_strand_id
1 'polypeptide(L)'
;MEYDKSKNTDWSRIESGIRCRKHPTRKHGVKPDMYFVLRFTVDGKTHQEALGWASEGVTLDKARLELARLREAKRTGKGARSLRERRAQEAQKRKEKDLADQVAKAARITIAEYWRETYWPAQAYKASGSRMAENALWNKWIEPVIGDTSLVALSAFDVEKIKRAMLEDRKAPGSVKYALAIISQIWTSAHRDGIVSGDCPTRHVAIPKKDNRRQRYLTQDESDKLLTALAARSPISYDMSIFALDCGLRFGEVAALCWEDCDLERGQMLIRDPKARANRFAFMTARVKSVLERKGKKTSGLIFLDAKGNRLDRVSKTFRRIADEMFNTGIEDPRLRVCFHTLRHTFASWLVEGGVSLYEVKELMGHADFSMTQRYSHLSPEGLRSAVKILENKGDNVGEADKNETIFSNMP
;
A
#
# COMPACT_ATOMS: atom_id res chain seq x y z
N MET A 1 5.86 47.64 3.24
CA MET A 1 6.57 48.87 3.59
C MET A 1 6.02 49.98 2.72
N GLU A 2 5.12 50.78 3.28
CA GLU A 2 4.57 51.98 2.64
C GLU A 2 5.65 53.02 2.46
N TYR A 3 5.73 53.55 1.27
CA TYR A 3 6.75 54.50 0.84
C TYR A 3 6.30 55.91 1.27
N ASP A 4 6.94 56.41 2.31
CA ASP A 4 6.71 57.78 2.75
C ASP A 4 7.06 58.81 1.65
N LYS A 5 6.04 59.48 1.11
CA LYS A 5 6.13 60.46 0.03
C LYS A 5 6.64 61.83 0.45
N SER A 6 7.01 62.03 1.70
CA SER A 6 7.27 63.36 2.25
C SER A 6 8.74 63.81 2.27
N LYS A 7 9.69 63.00 1.82
CA LYS A 7 11.12 63.41 1.75
C LYS A 7 11.48 63.82 0.34
N ASN A 8 11.66 65.11 0.13
CA ASN A 8 12.20 65.75 -1.06
C ASN A 8 13.51 65.08 -1.50
N THR A 9 13.43 64.10 -2.39
CA THR A 9 14.59 63.37 -2.90
C THR A 9 15.15 64.14 -4.05
N ASP A 10 16.31 64.69 -3.86
CA ASP A 10 17.05 65.51 -4.83
C ASP A 10 17.47 64.61 -6.04
N TRP A 11 16.55 64.53 -7.03
CA TRP A 11 16.77 63.78 -8.26
C TRP A 11 17.56 64.59 -9.24
N SER A 12 18.82 64.26 -9.48
CA SER A 12 19.64 64.88 -10.49
C SER A 12 19.50 64.13 -11.84
N ARG A 13 19.40 64.93 -12.92
CA ARG A 13 19.47 64.41 -14.28
C ARG A 13 20.95 64.27 -14.66
N ILE A 14 21.41 63.01 -14.97
CA ILE A 14 22.76 62.81 -15.47
C ILE A 14 22.78 62.97 -16.99
N GLU A 15 21.82 62.32 -17.66
CA GLU A 15 21.70 62.30 -19.10
C GLU A 15 20.22 62.25 -19.53
N SER A 16 19.96 62.38 -20.84
CA SER A 16 18.60 62.24 -21.37
C SER A 16 18.04 60.85 -21.16
N GLY A 17 17.09 60.73 -20.24
CA GLY A 17 16.45 59.47 -19.86
C GLY A 17 17.11 58.73 -18.68
N ILE A 18 18.17 59.29 -18.07
CA ILE A 18 18.81 58.71 -16.87
C ILE A 18 18.79 59.73 -15.77
N ARG A 19 18.21 59.35 -14.63
CA ARG A 19 18.18 60.12 -13.38
C ARG A 19 18.85 59.30 -12.26
N CYS A 20 19.43 60.02 -11.33
CA CYS A 20 19.94 59.41 -10.10
C CYS A 20 19.60 60.21 -8.89
N ARG A 21 19.69 59.55 -7.72
CA ARG A 21 19.73 60.19 -6.42
C ARG A 21 20.88 59.60 -5.57
N LYS A 22 21.47 60.44 -4.72
CA LYS A 22 22.50 60.02 -3.75
C LYS A 22 21.84 59.43 -2.53
N HIS A 23 22.43 58.35 -1.96
CA HIS A 23 21.99 57.87 -0.65
C HIS A 23 22.46 58.85 0.44
N PRO A 24 21.63 59.17 1.44
CA PRO A 24 21.97 60.20 2.46
C PRO A 24 23.22 59.83 3.27
N THR A 25 23.39 58.56 3.57
CA THR A 25 24.45 58.07 4.48
C THR A 25 25.32 56.97 3.86
N ARG A 26 24.78 56.14 2.95
CA ARG A 26 25.50 55.02 2.34
C ARG A 26 26.50 55.47 1.28
N LYS A 27 27.73 54.95 1.34
CA LYS A 27 28.78 55.22 0.37
C LYS A 27 29.08 53.95 -0.45
N HIS A 28 29.49 54.14 -1.69
CA HIS A 28 30.07 53.15 -2.58
C HIS A 28 31.48 53.57 -2.96
N GLY A 29 32.49 52.96 -2.34
CA GLY A 29 33.84 53.47 -2.36
C GLY A 29 33.92 54.82 -1.63
N VAL A 30 34.59 55.78 -2.27
CA VAL A 30 34.77 57.16 -1.70
C VAL A 30 33.54 58.06 -1.95
N LYS A 31 32.65 57.68 -2.89
CA LYS A 31 31.48 58.50 -3.28
C LYS A 31 30.19 58.04 -2.60
N PRO A 32 29.19 58.95 -2.45
CA PRO A 32 27.85 58.53 -2.04
C PRO A 32 27.29 57.46 -2.99
N ASP A 33 26.59 56.46 -2.42
CA ASP A 33 25.93 55.45 -3.25
C ASP A 33 24.82 56.09 -4.10
N MET A 34 24.79 55.74 -5.38
CA MET A 34 23.89 56.34 -6.34
C MET A 34 22.81 55.37 -6.78
N TYR A 35 21.54 55.80 -6.68
CA TYR A 35 20.41 55.02 -7.17
C TYR A 35 20.01 55.50 -8.56
N PHE A 36 20.03 54.62 -9.53
CA PHE A 36 19.74 54.95 -10.94
C PHE A 36 18.29 54.62 -11.30
N VAL A 37 17.67 55.48 -12.07
CA VAL A 37 16.32 55.35 -12.58
C VAL A 37 16.31 55.71 -14.07
N LEU A 38 15.63 54.89 -14.87
CA LEU A 38 15.44 55.16 -16.28
C LEU A 38 14.09 55.83 -16.52
N ARG A 39 14.10 56.90 -17.34
CA ARG A 39 12.89 57.56 -17.84
C ARG A 39 12.77 57.41 -19.32
N PHE A 40 11.72 56.78 -19.78
CA PHE A 40 11.46 56.45 -21.17
C PHE A 40 9.95 56.53 -21.49
N THR A 41 9.59 56.59 -22.77
CA THR A 41 8.20 56.72 -23.22
C THR A 41 7.78 55.46 -23.98
N VAL A 42 6.68 54.86 -23.54
CA VAL A 42 6.02 53.73 -24.22
C VAL A 42 4.57 54.14 -24.48
N ASP A 43 4.12 53.93 -25.67
CA ASP A 43 2.74 54.20 -26.14
C ASP A 43 2.23 55.61 -25.73
N GLY A 44 3.07 56.62 -25.92
CA GLY A 44 2.78 58.01 -25.62
C GLY A 44 2.88 58.38 -24.11
N LYS A 45 3.01 57.41 -23.21
CA LYS A 45 3.13 57.65 -21.73
C LYS A 45 4.57 57.58 -21.29
N THR A 46 4.98 58.50 -20.46
CA THR A 46 6.33 58.50 -19.85
C THR A 46 6.33 57.61 -18.63
N HIS A 47 7.22 56.62 -18.62
CA HIS A 47 7.49 55.71 -17.52
C HIS A 47 8.80 56.10 -16.84
N GLN A 48 8.85 55.82 -15.55
CA GLN A 48 10.05 55.94 -14.74
C GLN A 48 10.24 54.64 -13.97
N GLU A 49 11.30 53.91 -14.25
CA GLU A 49 11.55 52.63 -13.63
C GLU A 49 12.94 52.56 -13.00
N ALA A 50 12.97 51.93 -11.79
CA ALA A 50 14.18 51.78 -11.02
C ALA A 50 15.10 50.74 -11.62
N LEU A 51 16.38 51.11 -11.81
CA LEU A 51 17.41 50.18 -12.21
C LEU A 51 18.13 49.55 -11.02
N GLY A 52 18.47 50.33 -10.01
CA GLY A 52 19.10 49.85 -8.74
C GLY A 52 20.20 50.80 -8.24
N TRP A 53 20.91 50.35 -7.20
CA TRP A 53 22.03 51.08 -6.56
C TRP A 53 23.36 50.77 -7.24
N ALA A 54 24.31 51.74 -7.18
CA ALA A 54 25.68 51.52 -7.64
C ALA A 54 26.38 50.43 -6.82
N SER A 55 26.12 50.35 -5.53
CA SER A 55 26.61 49.24 -4.66
C SER A 55 26.07 47.87 -5.03
N GLU A 56 25.01 47.80 -5.80
CA GLU A 56 24.42 46.56 -6.38
C GLU A 56 24.94 46.25 -7.78
N GLY A 57 26.03 46.93 -8.17
CA GLY A 57 26.65 46.73 -9.49
C GLY A 57 25.94 47.45 -10.63
N VAL A 58 25.14 48.52 -10.35
CA VAL A 58 24.54 49.36 -11.35
C VAL A 58 25.46 50.51 -11.66
N THR A 59 26.11 50.53 -12.82
CA THR A 59 26.94 51.62 -13.33
C THR A 59 26.17 52.52 -14.28
N LEU A 60 26.71 53.71 -14.53
CA LEU A 60 26.13 54.65 -15.51
C LEU A 60 26.12 53.99 -16.92
N ASP A 61 27.17 53.24 -17.30
CA ASP A 61 27.25 52.58 -18.58
C ASP A 61 26.19 51.48 -18.72
N LYS A 62 25.91 50.75 -17.61
CA LYS A 62 24.82 49.79 -17.57
C LYS A 62 23.45 50.49 -17.72
N ALA A 63 23.27 51.69 -17.12
CA ALA A 63 22.06 52.45 -17.30
C ALA A 63 21.88 52.96 -18.75
N ARG A 64 22.98 53.40 -19.39
CA ARG A 64 23.01 53.74 -20.81
C ARG A 64 22.62 52.59 -21.73
N LEU A 65 23.23 51.43 -21.49
CA LEU A 65 22.95 50.22 -22.25
C LEU A 65 21.50 49.77 -22.12
N GLU A 66 20.96 49.79 -20.92
CA GLU A 66 19.56 49.42 -20.69
C GLU A 66 18.59 50.39 -21.36
N LEU A 67 18.85 51.70 -21.23
CA LEU A 67 18.02 52.69 -21.90
C LEU A 67 18.09 52.58 -23.45
N ALA A 68 19.26 52.29 -23.97
CA ALA A 68 19.43 52.04 -25.44
C ALA A 68 18.62 50.82 -25.87
N ARG A 69 18.66 49.74 -25.14
CA ARG A 69 17.85 48.52 -25.39
C ARG A 69 16.34 48.80 -25.41
N LEU A 70 15.84 49.54 -24.41
CA LEU A 70 14.42 49.92 -24.35
C LEU A 70 14.00 50.82 -25.55
N ARG A 71 14.88 51.75 -25.96
CA ARG A 71 14.66 52.60 -27.15
C ARG A 71 14.65 51.78 -28.44
N GLU A 72 15.56 50.81 -28.57
CA GLU A 72 15.62 49.89 -29.70
C GLU A 72 14.39 49.00 -29.77
N ALA A 73 13.98 48.41 -28.66
CA ALA A 73 12.77 47.61 -28.59
C ALA A 73 11.51 48.39 -28.99
N LYS A 74 11.45 49.70 -28.64
CA LYS A 74 10.39 50.59 -29.10
C LYS A 74 10.45 50.82 -30.62
N ARG A 75 11.65 51.03 -31.17
CA ARG A 75 11.85 51.31 -32.59
C ARG A 75 11.54 50.09 -33.48
N THR A 76 11.98 48.90 -33.04
CA THR A 76 11.88 47.68 -33.85
C THR A 76 10.61 46.87 -33.57
N GLY A 77 9.91 47.16 -32.48
CA GLY A 77 8.80 46.34 -31.99
C GLY A 77 9.21 44.99 -31.40
N LYS A 78 10.53 44.67 -31.34
CA LYS A 78 11.08 43.41 -30.86
C LYS A 78 11.78 43.59 -29.52
N GLY A 79 11.44 42.75 -28.51
CA GLY A 79 12.03 42.82 -27.17
C GLY A 79 11.15 43.49 -26.14
N ALA A 80 11.65 43.53 -24.90
CA ALA A 80 10.92 44.11 -23.77
C ALA A 80 10.86 45.63 -23.84
N ARG A 81 9.70 46.20 -23.71
CA ARG A 81 9.47 47.65 -23.78
C ARG A 81 9.63 48.38 -22.45
N SER A 82 9.77 47.62 -21.35
CA SER A 82 10.03 48.14 -20.00
C SER A 82 10.99 47.23 -19.23
N LEU A 83 11.61 47.75 -18.18
CA LEU A 83 12.43 46.95 -17.27
C LEU A 83 11.59 45.89 -16.55
N ARG A 84 10.34 46.19 -16.23
CA ARG A 84 9.39 45.26 -15.61
C ARG A 84 9.10 44.08 -16.51
N GLU A 85 8.81 44.36 -17.79
CA GLU A 85 8.56 43.31 -18.79
C GLU A 85 9.80 42.43 -19.00
N ARG A 86 10.97 43.05 -19.08
CA ARG A 86 12.24 42.33 -19.19
C ARG A 86 12.48 41.39 -18.01
N ARG A 87 12.33 41.90 -16.75
CA ARG A 87 12.46 41.08 -15.56
C ARG A 87 11.46 39.92 -15.53
N ALA A 88 10.24 40.15 -16.02
CA ALA A 88 9.24 39.07 -16.13
C ALA A 88 9.68 38.02 -17.17
N GLN A 89 10.19 38.45 -18.34
CA GLN A 89 10.70 37.52 -19.36
C GLN A 89 11.93 36.73 -18.86
N GLU A 90 12.87 37.38 -18.17
CA GLU A 90 14.05 36.72 -17.56
C GLU A 90 13.64 35.74 -16.49
N ALA A 91 12.69 36.09 -15.62
CA ALA A 91 12.14 35.19 -14.59
C ALA A 91 11.43 33.97 -15.21
N GLN A 92 10.68 34.20 -16.31
CA GLN A 92 10.01 33.11 -17.04
C GLN A 92 11.02 32.17 -17.68
N LYS A 93 12.02 32.71 -18.37
CA LYS A 93 13.10 31.90 -18.99
C LYS A 93 13.88 31.09 -17.95
N ARG A 94 14.13 31.69 -16.76
CA ARG A 94 14.78 30.99 -15.67
C ARG A 94 13.93 29.83 -15.16
N LYS A 95 12.63 30.07 -14.94
CA LYS A 95 11.70 29.01 -14.57
C LYS A 95 11.65 27.88 -15.60
N GLU A 96 11.60 28.22 -16.87
CA GLU A 96 11.60 27.24 -17.97
C GLU A 96 12.90 26.43 -18.00
N LYS A 97 14.05 27.08 -17.79
CA LYS A 97 15.34 26.40 -17.70
C LYS A 97 15.41 25.49 -16.46
N ASP A 98 15.03 25.99 -15.30
CA ASP A 98 15.04 25.21 -14.06
C ASP A 98 14.13 23.98 -14.18
N LEU A 99 12.97 24.13 -14.84
CA LEU A 99 12.05 23.03 -15.12
C LEU A 99 12.69 22.02 -16.11
N ALA A 100 13.31 22.51 -17.18
CA ALA A 100 14.00 21.64 -18.15
C ALA A 100 15.16 20.86 -17.50
N ASP A 101 15.93 21.51 -16.63
CA ASP A 101 17.02 20.87 -15.88
C ASP A 101 16.48 19.82 -14.89
N GLN A 102 15.34 20.06 -14.23
CA GLN A 102 14.65 19.09 -13.38
C GLN A 102 14.17 17.88 -14.18
N VAL A 103 13.53 18.10 -15.31
CA VAL A 103 13.08 17.03 -16.22
C VAL A 103 14.26 16.21 -16.73
N ALA A 104 15.37 16.86 -17.11
CA ALA A 104 16.58 16.17 -17.55
C ALA A 104 17.23 15.34 -16.46
N LYS A 105 17.22 15.79 -15.20
CA LYS A 105 17.68 15.00 -14.05
C LYS A 105 16.78 13.80 -13.80
N ALA A 106 15.46 14.02 -13.76
CA ALA A 106 14.48 12.95 -13.58
C ALA A 106 14.60 11.87 -14.66
N ALA A 107 14.85 12.29 -15.92
CA ALA A 107 15.03 11.39 -17.05
C ALA A 107 16.27 10.50 -16.96
N ARG A 108 17.24 10.82 -16.10
CA ARG A 108 18.47 10.04 -15.92
C ARG A 108 18.35 8.96 -14.82
N ILE A 109 17.39 9.10 -13.89
CA ILE A 109 17.24 8.16 -12.79
C ILE A 109 16.71 6.83 -13.30
N THR A 110 17.49 5.77 -13.17
CA THR A 110 17.04 4.41 -13.51
C THR A 110 16.15 3.82 -12.42
N ILE A 111 15.35 2.82 -12.80
CA ILE A 111 14.46 2.13 -11.85
C ILE A 111 15.30 1.39 -10.78
N ALA A 112 16.46 0.83 -11.14
CA ALA A 112 17.34 0.14 -10.20
C ALA A 112 18.01 1.11 -9.22
N GLU A 113 18.43 2.29 -9.66
CA GLU A 113 18.94 3.34 -8.77
C GLU A 113 17.88 3.79 -7.78
N TYR A 114 16.67 4.12 -8.28
CA TYR A 114 15.56 4.53 -7.42
C TYR A 114 15.15 3.43 -6.44
N TRP A 115 15.13 2.16 -6.88
CA TRP A 115 14.87 1.03 -6.01
C TRP A 115 15.88 0.99 -4.86
N ARG A 116 17.18 1.02 -5.16
CA ARG A 116 18.26 0.85 -4.16
C ARG A 116 18.37 2.02 -3.20
N GLU A 117 18.26 3.25 -3.72
CA GLU A 117 18.57 4.45 -2.95
C GLU A 117 17.35 5.03 -2.22
N THR A 118 16.15 4.87 -2.77
CA THR A 118 14.94 5.53 -2.25
C THR A 118 13.87 4.53 -1.83
N TYR A 119 13.40 3.69 -2.74
CA TYR A 119 12.24 2.84 -2.47
C TYR A 119 12.54 1.77 -1.42
N TRP A 120 13.57 0.96 -1.61
CA TRP A 120 13.88 -0.18 -0.75
C TRP A 120 14.21 0.18 0.70
N PRO A 121 15.02 1.20 0.99
CA PRO A 121 15.23 1.68 2.36
C PRO A 121 13.94 2.11 3.04
N ALA A 122 13.05 2.81 2.33
CA ALA A 122 11.77 3.26 2.84
C ALA A 122 10.81 2.10 3.20
N GLN A 123 11.04 0.87 2.71
CA GLN A 123 10.23 -0.31 3.03
C GLN A 123 10.68 -1.02 4.32
N ALA A 124 11.53 -0.44 5.14
CA ALA A 124 12.04 -1.05 6.38
C ALA A 124 10.93 -1.44 7.39
N TYR A 125 9.79 -0.76 7.36
CA TYR A 125 8.62 -1.04 8.20
C TYR A 125 7.86 -2.33 7.84
N LYS A 126 8.08 -2.89 6.64
CA LYS A 126 7.42 -4.12 6.21
C LYS A 126 7.98 -5.33 6.97
N ALA A 127 7.12 -6.31 7.24
CA ALA A 127 7.53 -7.57 7.84
C ALA A 127 8.63 -8.26 7.02
N SER A 128 9.60 -8.89 7.69
CA SER A 128 10.77 -9.52 7.08
C SER A 128 10.41 -10.48 5.93
N GLY A 129 9.39 -11.32 6.12
CA GLY A 129 8.92 -12.25 5.07
C GLY A 129 8.38 -11.54 3.82
N SER A 130 7.71 -10.39 3.98
CA SER A 130 7.24 -9.59 2.83
C SER A 130 8.42 -8.96 2.10
N ARG A 131 9.39 -8.42 2.84
CA ARG A 131 10.61 -7.87 2.26
C ARG A 131 11.40 -8.92 1.48
N MET A 132 11.57 -10.11 2.05
CA MET A 132 12.26 -11.22 1.35
C MET A 132 11.56 -11.58 0.05
N ALA A 133 10.22 -11.67 0.05
CA ALA A 133 9.45 -11.98 -1.15
C ALA A 133 9.54 -10.87 -2.21
N GLU A 134 9.46 -9.60 -1.82
CA GLU A 134 9.65 -8.46 -2.72
C GLU A 134 11.04 -8.44 -3.34
N ASN A 135 12.08 -8.61 -2.52
CA ASN A 135 13.47 -8.63 -2.99
C ASN A 135 13.73 -9.81 -3.95
N ALA A 136 13.16 -10.98 -3.66
CA ALA A 136 13.27 -12.13 -4.55
C ALA A 136 12.60 -11.90 -5.91
N LEU A 137 11.43 -11.25 -5.94
CA LEU A 137 10.74 -10.88 -7.18
C LEU A 137 11.49 -9.79 -7.94
N TRP A 138 12.01 -8.79 -7.23
CA TRP A 138 12.84 -7.73 -7.80
C TRP A 138 14.06 -8.31 -8.51
N ASN A 139 14.92 -9.02 -7.79
CA ASN A 139 16.19 -9.53 -8.31
C ASN A 139 15.99 -10.53 -9.47
N LYS A 140 14.94 -11.37 -9.39
CA LYS A 140 14.78 -12.43 -10.39
C LYS A 140 14.00 -11.98 -11.63
N TRP A 141 13.03 -11.07 -11.48
CA TRP A 141 12.05 -10.79 -12.54
C TRP A 141 12.00 -9.35 -12.98
N ILE A 142 12.20 -8.41 -12.07
CA ILE A 142 11.95 -6.98 -12.35
C ILE A 142 13.27 -6.31 -12.80
N GLU A 143 14.29 -6.36 -11.96
CA GLU A 143 15.58 -5.70 -12.23
C GLU A 143 16.21 -6.14 -13.55
N PRO A 144 16.26 -7.45 -13.92
CA PRO A 144 16.88 -7.85 -15.18
C PRO A 144 16.19 -7.34 -16.45
N VAL A 145 14.92 -6.92 -16.35
CA VAL A 145 14.14 -6.45 -17.51
C VAL A 145 14.07 -4.94 -17.58
N ILE A 146 13.90 -4.27 -16.44
CA ILE A 146 13.66 -2.82 -16.40
C ILE A 146 14.64 -2.05 -15.52
N GLY A 147 15.59 -2.71 -14.87
CA GLY A 147 16.51 -2.05 -13.93
C GLY A 147 17.24 -0.86 -14.54
N ASP A 148 17.77 -1.01 -15.73
CA ASP A 148 18.51 0.03 -16.45
C ASP A 148 17.60 1.03 -17.20
N THR A 149 16.30 0.78 -17.20
CA THR A 149 15.33 1.70 -17.82
C THR A 149 15.14 2.93 -16.93
N SER A 150 15.12 4.13 -17.53
CA SER A 150 14.73 5.34 -16.81
C SER A 150 13.29 5.23 -16.31
N LEU A 151 13.03 5.73 -15.11
CA LEU A 151 11.67 5.79 -14.54
C LEU A 151 10.65 6.45 -15.49
N VAL A 152 11.07 7.56 -16.15
CA VAL A 152 10.20 8.31 -17.07
C VAL A 152 9.92 7.54 -18.37
N ALA A 153 10.82 6.63 -18.75
CA ALA A 153 10.72 5.85 -19.98
C ALA A 153 9.99 4.51 -19.80
N LEU A 154 9.65 4.13 -18.56
CA LEU A 154 8.94 2.87 -18.29
C LEU A 154 7.62 2.82 -19.06
N SER A 155 7.44 1.77 -19.84
CA SER A 155 6.26 1.57 -20.67
C SER A 155 5.45 0.34 -20.26
N ALA A 156 4.19 0.27 -20.71
CA ALA A 156 3.36 -0.94 -20.54
C ALA A 156 3.98 -2.16 -21.26
N PHE A 157 4.73 -1.94 -22.33
CA PHE A 157 5.42 -2.99 -23.06
C PHE A 157 6.51 -3.67 -22.20
N ASP A 158 7.25 -2.90 -21.42
CA ASP A 158 8.28 -3.44 -20.53
C ASP A 158 7.66 -4.25 -19.38
N VAL A 159 6.54 -3.77 -18.83
CA VAL A 159 5.76 -4.51 -17.82
C VAL A 159 5.19 -5.82 -18.41
N GLU A 160 4.76 -5.79 -19.67
CA GLU A 160 4.26 -6.97 -20.39
C GLU A 160 5.37 -8.02 -20.59
N LYS A 161 6.62 -7.61 -20.86
CA LYS A 161 7.77 -8.52 -20.92
C LYS A 161 7.97 -9.28 -19.62
N ILE A 162 7.91 -8.59 -18.48
CA ILE A 162 8.03 -9.22 -17.16
C ILE A 162 6.92 -10.24 -16.94
N LYS A 163 5.67 -9.83 -17.22
CA LYS A 163 4.51 -10.74 -17.10
C LYS A 163 4.71 -12.00 -17.93
N ARG A 164 5.11 -11.85 -19.20
CA ARG A 164 5.31 -12.97 -20.14
C ARG A 164 6.40 -13.91 -19.64
N ALA A 165 7.56 -13.38 -19.27
CA ALA A 165 8.67 -14.19 -18.74
C ALA A 165 8.26 -14.99 -17.50
N MET A 166 7.48 -14.37 -16.58
CA MET A 166 6.97 -15.08 -15.39
C MET A 166 5.97 -16.18 -15.75
N LEU A 167 5.10 -15.96 -16.74
CA LEU A 167 4.11 -16.97 -17.18
C LEU A 167 4.79 -18.13 -17.93
N GLU A 168 5.80 -17.87 -18.75
CA GLU A 168 6.63 -18.88 -19.41
C GLU A 168 7.36 -19.76 -18.40
N ASP A 169 7.88 -19.19 -17.29
CA ASP A 169 8.43 -19.94 -16.15
C ASP A 169 7.32 -20.56 -15.25
N ARG A 170 6.09 -20.63 -15.73
CA ARG A 170 4.93 -21.25 -15.06
C ARG A 170 4.62 -20.67 -13.68
N LYS A 171 4.92 -19.38 -13.44
CA LYS A 171 4.55 -18.72 -12.20
C LYS A 171 3.03 -18.55 -12.10
N ALA A 172 2.52 -18.75 -10.89
CA ALA A 172 1.10 -18.54 -10.63
C ALA A 172 0.69 -17.08 -10.89
N PRO A 173 -0.50 -16.81 -11.43
CA PRO A 173 -1.01 -15.46 -11.66
C PRO A 173 -0.95 -14.53 -10.44
N GLY A 174 -1.09 -15.09 -9.22
CA GLY A 174 -0.91 -14.35 -7.98
C GLY A 174 0.51 -13.80 -7.79
N SER A 175 1.54 -14.55 -8.19
CA SER A 175 2.95 -14.11 -8.13
C SER A 175 3.21 -13.03 -9.16
N VAL A 176 2.65 -13.16 -10.37
CA VAL A 176 2.71 -12.13 -11.42
C VAL A 176 2.05 -10.85 -10.93
N LYS A 177 0.83 -10.95 -10.37
CA LYS A 177 0.14 -9.81 -9.78
C LYS A 177 0.97 -9.10 -8.71
N TYR A 178 1.69 -9.86 -7.90
CA TYR A 178 2.54 -9.30 -6.85
C TYR A 178 3.76 -8.57 -7.43
N ALA A 179 4.43 -9.11 -8.46
CA ALA A 179 5.52 -8.43 -9.15
C ALA A 179 5.05 -7.11 -9.78
N LEU A 180 3.91 -7.11 -10.45
CA LEU A 180 3.31 -5.89 -11.02
C LEU A 180 2.89 -4.88 -9.94
N ALA A 181 2.44 -5.36 -8.77
CA ALA A 181 2.15 -4.49 -7.63
C ALA A 181 3.40 -3.81 -7.08
N ILE A 182 4.57 -4.47 -7.09
CA ILE A 182 5.86 -3.88 -6.70
C ILE A 182 6.21 -2.73 -7.66
N ILE A 183 6.10 -2.95 -8.98
CA ILE A 183 6.34 -1.91 -9.99
C ILE A 183 5.40 -0.72 -9.78
N SER A 184 4.11 -0.99 -9.51
CA SER A 184 3.12 0.05 -9.23
C SER A 184 3.46 0.84 -7.95
N GLN A 185 3.99 0.20 -6.91
CA GLN A 185 4.41 0.86 -5.68
C GLN A 185 5.65 1.74 -5.91
N ILE A 186 6.63 1.27 -6.72
CA ILE A 186 7.80 2.06 -7.12
C ILE A 186 7.34 3.29 -7.89
N TRP A 187 6.46 3.13 -8.88
CA TRP A 187 5.90 4.24 -9.66
C TRP A 187 5.18 5.25 -8.78
N THR A 188 4.32 4.78 -7.87
CA THR A 188 3.57 5.64 -6.94
C THR A 188 4.50 6.43 -6.02
N SER A 189 5.59 5.81 -5.56
CA SER A 189 6.63 6.49 -4.78
C SER A 189 7.32 7.57 -5.64
N ALA A 190 7.78 7.23 -6.83
CA ALA A 190 8.43 8.16 -7.75
C ALA A 190 7.50 9.32 -8.19
N HIS A 191 6.20 9.04 -8.32
CA HIS A 191 5.20 10.08 -8.61
C HIS A 191 5.05 11.06 -7.45
N ARG A 192 5.02 10.57 -6.21
CA ARG A 192 4.99 11.41 -5.01
C ARG A 192 6.25 12.27 -4.88
N ASP A 193 7.40 11.73 -5.30
CA ASP A 193 8.69 12.44 -5.29
C ASP A 193 8.84 13.41 -6.49
N GLY A 194 7.83 13.50 -7.37
CA GLY A 194 7.80 14.40 -8.51
C GLY A 194 8.71 13.98 -9.68
N ILE A 195 9.19 12.72 -9.70
CA ILE A 195 10.10 12.20 -10.73
C ILE A 195 9.32 11.76 -11.98
N VAL A 196 8.14 11.18 -11.79
CA VAL A 196 7.26 10.74 -12.88
C VAL A 196 5.88 11.38 -12.75
N SER A 197 5.14 11.43 -13.87
CA SER A 197 3.77 11.95 -13.94
C SER A 197 2.88 11.01 -14.76
N GLY A 198 1.57 11.17 -14.60
CA GLY A 198 0.59 10.37 -15.31
C GLY A 198 0.32 8.99 -14.70
N ASP A 199 -0.37 8.15 -15.46
CA ASP A 199 -0.79 6.84 -15.01
C ASP A 199 0.35 5.82 -15.00
N CYS A 200 0.31 4.94 -13.98
CA CYS A 200 1.27 3.85 -13.90
C CYS A 200 1.10 2.88 -15.07
N PRO A 201 2.17 2.53 -15.80
CA PRO A 201 2.10 1.62 -16.94
C PRO A 201 1.51 0.23 -16.62
N THR A 202 1.56 -0.21 -15.36
CA THR A 202 0.96 -1.48 -14.94
C THR A 202 -0.56 -1.53 -15.11
N ARG A 203 -1.25 -0.38 -15.15
CA ARG A 203 -2.70 -0.31 -15.37
C ARG A 203 -3.15 -0.83 -16.73
N HIS A 204 -2.27 -0.75 -17.71
CA HIS A 204 -2.53 -1.17 -19.09
C HIS A 204 -2.17 -2.64 -19.35
N VAL A 205 -1.72 -3.38 -18.32
CA VAL A 205 -1.32 -4.78 -18.42
C VAL A 205 -2.37 -5.67 -17.77
N ALA A 206 -3.08 -6.44 -18.57
CA ALA A 206 -4.06 -7.41 -18.08
C ALA A 206 -3.37 -8.62 -17.45
N ILE A 207 -3.81 -9.01 -16.26
CA ILE A 207 -3.33 -10.21 -15.57
C ILE A 207 -4.39 -11.30 -15.69
N PRO A 208 -4.03 -12.53 -16.10
CA PRO A 208 -4.98 -13.63 -16.13
C PRO A 208 -5.60 -13.86 -14.75
N LYS A 209 -6.92 -13.81 -14.67
CA LYS A 209 -7.65 -14.17 -13.46
C LYS A 209 -7.69 -15.69 -13.36
N LYS A 210 -7.17 -16.24 -12.27
CA LYS A 210 -7.32 -17.64 -11.94
C LYS A 210 -8.02 -17.74 -10.58
N ASP A 211 -9.05 -18.55 -10.50
CA ASP A 211 -9.64 -18.88 -9.22
C ASP A 211 -8.69 -19.78 -8.43
N ASN A 212 -8.09 -19.21 -7.39
CA ASN A 212 -7.16 -19.91 -6.49
C ASN A 212 -7.83 -20.33 -5.18
N ARG A 213 -9.15 -20.18 -5.07
CA ARG A 213 -9.86 -20.55 -3.85
C ARG A 213 -9.73 -22.04 -3.62
N ARG A 214 -9.15 -22.43 -2.48
CA ARG A 214 -9.08 -23.83 -2.08
C ARG A 214 -10.49 -24.33 -1.80
N GLN A 215 -10.80 -25.53 -2.32
CA GLN A 215 -12.09 -26.18 -2.17
C GLN A 215 -11.97 -27.41 -1.25
N ARG A 216 -10.75 -27.90 -1.03
CA ARG A 216 -10.47 -29.10 -0.26
C ARG A 216 -10.51 -28.84 1.24
N TYR A 217 -11.35 -29.62 1.94
CA TYR A 217 -11.31 -29.84 3.37
C TYR A 217 -11.29 -31.35 3.66
N LEU A 218 -10.97 -31.76 4.88
CA LEU A 218 -10.86 -33.18 5.26
C LEU A 218 -12.20 -33.69 5.76
N THR A 219 -12.51 -34.95 5.44
CA THR A 219 -13.54 -35.70 6.16
C THR A 219 -13.04 -36.04 7.57
N GLN A 220 -13.94 -36.49 8.46
CA GLN A 220 -13.56 -36.89 9.81
C GLN A 220 -12.53 -38.05 9.77
N ASP A 221 -12.79 -39.07 8.95
CA ASP A 221 -11.89 -40.21 8.78
C ASP A 221 -10.50 -39.82 8.24
N GLU A 222 -10.44 -38.90 7.27
CA GLU A 222 -9.18 -38.39 6.75
C GLU A 222 -8.40 -37.57 7.80
N SER A 223 -9.11 -36.79 8.61
CA SER A 223 -8.53 -36.05 9.72
C SER A 223 -7.90 -36.98 10.76
N ASP A 224 -8.62 -38.04 11.14
CA ASP A 224 -8.16 -39.00 12.14
C ASP A 224 -6.95 -39.78 11.64
N LYS A 225 -6.94 -40.19 10.37
CA LYS A 225 -5.79 -40.83 9.71
C LYS A 225 -4.57 -39.90 9.68
N LEU A 226 -4.76 -38.63 9.31
CA LEU A 226 -3.70 -37.62 9.32
C LEU A 226 -3.11 -37.42 10.72
N LEU A 227 -3.96 -37.24 11.72
CA LEU A 227 -3.55 -37.03 13.10
C LEU A 227 -2.80 -38.24 13.66
N THR A 228 -3.26 -39.46 13.37
CA THR A 228 -2.58 -40.70 13.77
C THR A 228 -1.17 -40.78 13.16
N ALA A 229 -1.03 -40.51 11.85
CA ALA A 229 0.26 -40.49 11.18
C ALA A 229 1.20 -39.40 11.72
N LEU A 230 0.66 -38.23 12.07
CA LEU A 230 1.42 -37.13 12.66
C LEU A 230 1.87 -37.46 14.09
N ALA A 231 1.02 -38.07 14.92
CA ALA A 231 1.36 -38.49 16.29
C ALA A 231 2.56 -39.43 16.30
N ALA A 232 2.59 -40.38 15.34
CA ALA A 232 3.68 -41.36 15.22
C ALA A 232 5.00 -40.76 14.74
N ARG A 233 4.96 -39.73 13.84
CA ARG A 233 6.15 -39.23 13.14
C ARG A 233 6.62 -37.84 13.59
N SER A 234 5.75 -37.02 14.17
CA SER A 234 6.06 -35.64 14.57
C SER A 234 5.06 -35.12 15.62
N PRO A 235 5.27 -35.40 16.91
CA PRO A 235 4.36 -34.95 17.98
C PRO A 235 4.09 -33.44 17.94
N ILE A 236 5.09 -32.63 17.62
CA ILE A 236 4.89 -31.17 17.51
C ILE A 236 3.95 -30.80 16.35
N SER A 237 4.05 -31.48 15.21
CA SER A 237 3.13 -31.26 14.08
C SER A 237 1.72 -31.74 14.38
N TYR A 238 1.59 -32.83 15.13
CA TYR A 238 0.33 -33.33 15.63
C TYR A 238 -0.35 -32.29 16.53
N ASP A 239 0.36 -31.82 17.57
CA ASP A 239 -0.14 -30.82 18.48
C ASP A 239 -0.61 -29.55 17.76
N MET A 240 0.24 -29.00 16.87
CA MET A 240 -0.10 -27.80 16.11
C MET A 240 -1.29 -28.03 15.17
N SER A 241 -1.44 -29.24 14.63
CA SER A 241 -2.57 -29.57 13.75
C SER A 241 -3.89 -29.59 14.50
N ILE A 242 -3.90 -30.02 15.77
CA ILE A 242 -5.09 -29.93 16.65
C ILE A 242 -5.54 -28.49 16.80
N PHE A 243 -4.63 -27.55 17.07
CA PHE A 243 -4.99 -26.12 17.19
C PHE A 243 -5.56 -25.54 15.88
N ALA A 244 -5.01 -25.94 14.74
CA ALA A 244 -5.52 -25.50 13.46
C ALA A 244 -6.90 -26.10 13.12
N LEU A 245 -7.12 -27.37 13.49
CA LEU A 245 -8.33 -28.11 13.19
C LEU A 245 -9.49 -27.78 14.14
N ASP A 246 -9.19 -27.59 15.44
CA ASP A 246 -10.19 -27.42 16.49
C ASP A 246 -10.51 -25.97 16.84
N CYS A 247 -9.56 -25.05 16.56
CA CYS A 247 -9.72 -23.62 16.84
C CYS A 247 -9.59 -22.74 15.58
N GLY A 248 -9.41 -23.34 14.42
CA GLY A 248 -9.30 -22.62 13.16
C GLY A 248 -8.09 -21.69 13.06
N LEU A 249 -7.00 -21.95 13.80
CA LEU A 249 -5.83 -21.07 13.82
C LEU A 249 -4.98 -21.22 12.55
N ARG A 250 -4.38 -20.10 12.12
CA ARG A 250 -3.36 -20.13 11.08
C ARG A 250 -2.06 -20.68 11.65
N PHE A 251 -1.21 -21.29 10.80
CA PHE A 251 0.11 -21.79 11.25
C PHE A 251 0.90 -20.72 12.02
N GLY A 252 0.95 -19.50 11.50
CA GLY A 252 1.70 -18.42 12.15
C GLY A 252 1.10 -17.97 13.48
N GLU A 253 -0.21 -18.11 13.69
CA GLU A 253 -0.91 -17.85 14.96
C GLU A 253 -0.57 -18.94 15.97
N VAL A 254 -0.64 -20.21 15.58
CA VAL A 254 -0.22 -21.34 16.44
C VAL A 254 1.25 -21.23 16.83
N ALA A 255 2.13 -20.94 15.87
CA ALA A 255 3.57 -20.80 16.11
C ALA A 255 3.94 -19.57 16.97
N ALA A 256 3.05 -18.60 17.09
CA ALA A 256 3.25 -17.39 17.90
C ALA A 256 2.55 -17.45 19.24
N LEU A 257 1.79 -18.52 19.53
CA LEU A 257 0.99 -18.62 20.74
C LEU A 257 1.89 -18.75 21.96
N CYS A 258 1.62 -17.93 22.97
CA CYS A 258 2.35 -17.91 24.23
C CYS A 258 1.49 -18.47 25.38
N TRP A 259 2.14 -18.93 26.43
CA TRP A 259 1.48 -19.46 27.62
C TRP A 259 0.64 -18.39 28.32
N GLU A 260 1.13 -17.18 28.41
CA GLU A 260 0.42 -16.03 29.00
C GLU A 260 -0.85 -15.62 28.25
N ASP A 261 -1.01 -16.08 27.01
CA ASP A 261 -2.21 -15.84 26.21
C ASP A 261 -3.29 -16.92 26.40
N CYS A 262 -3.02 -17.97 27.19
CA CYS A 262 -3.88 -19.12 27.37
C CYS A 262 -4.54 -19.13 28.78
N ASP A 263 -5.85 -18.95 28.79
CA ASP A 263 -6.68 -19.15 30.01
C ASP A 263 -7.33 -20.53 29.97
N LEU A 264 -6.72 -21.49 30.69
CA LEU A 264 -7.22 -22.88 30.77
C LEU A 264 -8.54 -22.99 31.50
N GLU A 265 -8.80 -22.13 32.51
CA GLU A 265 -10.02 -22.14 33.29
C GLU A 265 -11.21 -21.72 32.44
N ARG A 266 -11.08 -20.60 31.75
CA ARG A 266 -12.11 -20.11 30.83
C ARG A 266 -12.11 -20.85 29.49
N GLY A 267 -11.09 -21.63 29.19
CA GLY A 267 -10.95 -22.33 27.91
C GLY A 267 -10.76 -21.39 26.72
N GLN A 268 -10.04 -20.30 26.91
CA GLN A 268 -9.83 -19.25 25.90
C GLN A 268 -8.35 -18.99 25.63
N MET A 269 -8.05 -18.59 24.41
CA MET A 269 -6.72 -18.18 23.98
C MET A 269 -6.81 -16.80 23.30
N LEU A 270 -5.98 -15.86 23.72
CA LEU A 270 -5.84 -14.57 23.05
C LEU A 270 -4.94 -14.72 21.83
N ILE A 271 -5.51 -14.58 20.65
CA ILE A 271 -4.77 -14.60 19.38
C ILE A 271 -4.40 -13.18 19.02
N ARG A 272 -3.12 -12.88 19.12
CA ARG A 272 -2.57 -11.57 18.74
C ARG A 272 -2.34 -11.53 17.24
N ASP A 273 -3.00 -10.62 16.52
CA ASP A 273 -2.78 -10.41 15.08
C ASP A 273 -2.12 -9.04 14.83
N PRO A 274 -0.79 -9.00 14.70
CA PRO A 274 -0.08 -7.76 14.44
C PRO A 274 -0.37 -7.16 13.05
N LYS A 275 -0.91 -7.96 12.12
CA LYS A 275 -1.23 -7.49 10.77
C LYS A 275 -2.60 -6.83 10.69
N ALA A 276 -3.61 -7.41 11.33
CA ALA A 276 -4.97 -6.88 11.34
C ALA A 276 -5.17 -5.81 12.43
N ARG A 277 -4.21 -5.64 13.36
CA ARG A 277 -4.32 -4.79 14.57
C ARG A 277 -5.56 -5.08 15.41
N ALA A 278 -6.13 -6.26 15.26
CA ALA A 278 -7.31 -6.73 15.97
C ALA A 278 -6.98 -8.07 16.62
N ASN A 279 -6.92 -8.08 17.94
CA ASN A 279 -6.81 -9.32 18.71
C ASN A 279 -8.19 -9.99 18.75
N ARG A 280 -8.20 -11.32 18.80
CA ARG A 280 -9.42 -12.10 18.98
C ARG A 280 -9.20 -13.22 19.98
N PHE A 281 -10.29 -13.73 20.52
CA PHE A 281 -10.27 -14.97 21.29
C PHE A 281 -10.52 -16.17 20.38
N ALA A 282 -9.82 -17.26 20.66
CA ALA A 282 -10.14 -18.61 20.19
C ALA A 282 -10.52 -19.46 21.38
N PHE A 283 -11.46 -20.38 21.17
CA PHE A 283 -11.98 -21.24 22.24
C PHE A 283 -11.35 -22.63 22.17
N MET A 284 -10.96 -23.16 23.32
CA MET A 284 -10.30 -24.46 23.43
C MET A 284 -11.31 -25.59 23.44
N THR A 285 -11.10 -26.59 22.62
CA THR A 285 -11.75 -27.90 22.77
C THR A 285 -11.05 -28.72 23.86
N ALA A 286 -11.66 -29.81 24.29
CA ALA A 286 -11.04 -30.73 25.22
C ALA A 286 -9.68 -31.26 24.72
N ARG A 287 -9.57 -31.53 23.42
CA ARG A 287 -8.29 -31.97 22.80
C ARG A 287 -7.20 -30.90 22.93
N VAL A 288 -7.54 -29.63 22.71
CA VAL A 288 -6.58 -28.51 22.83
C VAL A 288 -6.13 -28.37 24.29
N LYS A 289 -7.06 -28.45 25.26
CA LYS A 289 -6.71 -28.43 26.68
C LYS A 289 -5.76 -29.56 27.04
N SER A 290 -6.04 -30.81 26.61
CA SER A 290 -5.18 -31.97 26.84
C SER A 290 -3.76 -31.80 26.23
N VAL A 291 -3.64 -31.15 25.09
CA VAL A 291 -2.31 -30.83 24.52
C VAL A 291 -1.55 -29.86 25.42
N LEU A 292 -2.19 -28.80 25.90
CA LEU A 292 -1.56 -27.82 26.81
C LEU A 292 -1.17 -28.44 28.15
N GLU A 293 -2.03 -29.25 28.71
CA GLU A 293 -1.77 -29.98 29.99
C GLU A 293 -0.57 -30.93 29.84
N ARG A 294 -0.52 -31.72 28.77
CA ARG A 294 0.60 -32.64 28.47
C ARG A 294 1.92 -31.92 28.31
N LYS A 295 1.92 -30.70 27.74
CA LYS A 295 3.12 -29.88 27.57
C LYS A 295 3.65 -29.30 28.90
N GLY A 296 2.85 -29.35 29.95
CA GLY A 296 3.16 -28.77 31.25
C GLY A 296 2.97 -27.26 31.26
N LYS A 297 2.12 -26.79 32.15
CA LYS A 297 1.78 -25.36 32.29
C LYS A 297 3.03 -24.53 32.61
N LYS A 298 3.34 -23.54 31.78
CA LYS A 298 4.35 -22.53 32.07
C LYS A 298 3.68 -21.18 32.26
N THR A 299 4.39 -20.26 32.90
CA THR A 299 3.87 -18.91 33.17
C THR A 299 4.01 -17.97 32.00
N SER A 300 4.99 -18.21 31.10
CA SER A 300 5.26 -17.34 29.94
C SER A 300 6.05 -18.04 28.85
N GLY A 301 6.12 -17.42 27.69
CA GLY A 301 6.90 -17.84 26.54
C GLY A 301 6.11 -18.69 25.54
N LEU A 302 6.74 -18.99 24.41
CA LEU A 302 6.12 -19.72 23.31
C LEU A 302 5.77 -21.16 23.70
N ILE A 303 4.61 -21.64 23.25
CA ILE A 303 4.13 -23.03 23.48
C ILE A 303 4.83 -23.99 22.52
N PHE A 304 5.09 -23.55 21.27
CA PHE A 304 5.68 -24.36 20.20
C PHE A 304 7.04 -23.79 19.80
N LEU A 305 8.08 -24.57 20.07
CA LEU A 305 9.47 -24.20 19.82
C LEU A 305 10.14 -25.19 18.87
N ASP A 306 11.10 -24.73 18.11
CA ASP A 306 12.02 -25.61 17.37
C ASP A 306 13.04 -26.25 18.35
N ALA A 307 13.91 -27.14 17.81
CA ALA A 307 14.96 -27.80 18.60
C ALA A 307 15.99 -26.84 19.20
N LYS A 308 16.05 -25.59 18.75
CA LYS A 308 16.94 -24.54 19.24
C LYS A 308 16.26 -23.57 20.22
N GLY A 309 14.97 -23.81 20.52
CA GLY A 309 14.19 -22.94 21.40
C GLY A 309 13.63 -21.69 20.70
N ASN A 310 13.63 -21.63 19.36
CA ASN A 310 13.09 -20.51 18.63
C ASN A 310 11.66 -20.76 18.15
N ARG A 311 10.98 -19.69 17.78
CA ARG A 311 9.69 -19.77 17.09
C ARG A 311 9.79 -20.51 15.77
N LEU A 312 8.82 -21.37 15.50
CA LEU A 312 8.70 -22.06 14.21
C LEU A 312 8.30 -21.05 13.11
N ASP A 313 9.09 -20.95 12.06
CA ASP A 313 8.90 -20.03 10.93
C ASP A 313 8.12 -20.63 9.76
N ARG A 314 8.06 -21.96 9.68
CA ARG A 314 7.42 -22.71 8.59
C ARG A 314 6.83 -24.04 9.04
N VAL A 315 5.84 -24.52 8.30
CA VAL A 315 5.27 -25.84 8.45
C VAL A 315 6.35 -26.91 8.25
N SER A 316 6.37 -27.92 9.15
CA SER A 316 7.38 -28.97 9.15
C SER A 316 7.42 -29.72 7.81
N LYS A 317 8.60 -30.20 7.43
CA LYS A 317 8.76 -31.07 6.25
C LYS A 317 8.02 -32.39 6.47
N THR A 318 7.97 -32.90 7.69
CA THR A 318 7.25 -34.14 8.06
C THR A 318 5.75 -34.00 7.79
N PHE A 319 5.12 -32.90 8.20
CA PHE A 319 3.70 -32.65 7.87
C PHE A 319 3.46 -32.70 6.34
N ARG A 320 4.29 -31.99 5.58
CA ARG A 320 4.14 -31.96 4.11
C ARG A 320 4.29 -33.34 3.49
N ARG A 321 5.30 -34.09 3.92
CA ARG A 321 5.54 -35.45 3.41
C ARG A 321 4.35 -36.38 3.71
N ILE A 322 3.82 -36.36 4.93
CA ILE A 322 2.64 -37.16 5.28
C ILE A 322 1.43 -36.75 4.44
N ALA A 323 1.17 -35.45 4.30
CA ALA A 323 0.06 -34.95 3.48
C ALA A 323 0.23 -35.32 2.01
N ASP A 324 1.46 -35.27 1.48
CA ASP A 324 1.75 -35.66 0.11
C ASP A 324 1.58 -37.17 -0.10
N GLU A 325 2.08 -38.01 0.83
CA GLU A 325 1.94 -39.48 0.80
C GLU A 325 0.46 -39.92 0.85
N MET A 326 -0.33 -39.31 1.73
CA MET A 326 -1.69 -39.77 2.01
C MET A 326 -2.76 -39.17 1.08
N PHE A 327 -2.59 -37.93 0.62
CA PHE A 327 -3.69 -37.18 0.00
C PHE A 327 -3.31 -36.48 -1.33
N ASN A 328 -2.04 -36.23 -1.60
CA ASN A 328 -1.64 -35.37 -2.69
C ASN A 328 -1.03 -36.13 -3.90
N THR A 329 -0.82 -37.44 -3.79
CA THR A 329 -0.29 -38.27 -4.88
C THR A 329 -1.26 -38.26 -6.06
N GLY A 330 -0.78 -37.87 -7.25
CA GLY A 330 -1.60 -37.74 -8.46
C GLY A 330 -2.49 -36.48 -8.51
N ILE A 331 -2.48 -35.62 -7.50
CA ILE A 331 -3.27 -34.38 -7.50
C ILE A 331 -2.48 -33.26 -8.16
N GLU A 332 -2.83 -32.90 -9.40
CA GLU A 332 -2.21 -31.81 -10.15
C GLU A 332 -2.74 -30.43 -9.72
N ASP A 333 -4.04 -30.31 -9.45
CA ASP A 333 -4.64 -29.03 -9.07
C ASP A 333 -4.25 -28.64 -7.64
N PRO A 334 -3.49 -27.53 -7.46
CA PRO A 334 -3.07 -27.09 -6.14
C PRO A 334 -4.22 -26.74 -5.18
N ARG A 335 -5.44 -26.51 -5.71
CA ARG A 335 -6.62 -26.16 -4.90
C ARG A 335 -7.16 -27.38 -4.14
N LEU A 336 -6.90 -28.56 -4.67
CA LEU A 336 -7.34 -29.85 -4.12
C LEU A 336 -6.30 -30.49 -3.20
N ARG A 337 -5.06 -29.96 -3.16
CA ARG A 337 -3.97 -30.52 -2.33
C ARG A 337 -4.17 -30.18 -0.85
N VAL A 338 -3.96 -31.18 -0.01
CA VAL A 338 -3.96 -31.02 1.45
C VAL A 338 -2.66 -30.35 1.89
N CYS A 339 -2.79 -29.32 2.71
CA CYS A 339 -1.67 -28.62 3.34
C CYS A 339 -2.11 -28.16 4.74
N PHE A 340 -1.21 -27.62 5.55
CA PHE A 340 -1.55 -27.16 6.91
C PHE A 340 -2.76 -26.21 6.95
N HIS A 341 -2.88 -25.31 5.94
CA HIS A 341 -4.02 -24.41 5.87
C HIS A 341 -5.36 -25.13 5.58
N THR A 342 -5.32 -26.33 5.03
CA THR A 342 -6.51 -27.18 4.85
C THR A 342 -7.18 -27.52 6.19
N LEU A 343 -6.42 -27.67 7.26
CA LEU A 343 -6.97 -27.91 8.61
C LEU A 343 -7.90 -26.78 9.06
N ARG A 344 -7.48 -25.55 8.85
CA ARG A 344 -8.30 -24.37 9.13
C ARG A 344 -9.53 -24.29 8.19
N HIS A 345 -9.40 -24.68 6.94
CA HIS A 345 -10.55 -24.81 6.05
C HIS A 345 -11.52 -25.88 6.53
N THR A 346 -11.00 -27.01 7.02
CA THR A 346 -11.78 -28.10 7.59
C THR A 346 -12.57 -27.61 8.81
N PHE A 347 -11.96 -26.89 9.73
CA PHE A 347 -12.64 -26.28 10.87
C PHE A 347 -13.86 -25.46 10.42
N ALA A 348 -13.68 -24.53 9.46
CA ALA A 348 -14.76 -23.68 8.98
C ALA A 348 -15.85 -24.50 8.28
N SER A 349 -15.46 -25.49 7.45
CA SER A 349 -16.39 -26.34 6.71
C SER A 349 -17.25 -27.16 7.67
N TRP A 350 -16.64 -27.82 8.66
CA TRP A 350 -17.38 -28.62 9.66
C TRP A 350 -18.35 -27.79 10.50
N LEU A 351 -17.98 -26.55 10.88
CA LEU A 351 -18.89 -25.66 11.60
C LEU A 351 -20.10 -25.29 10.74
N VAL A 352 -19.89 -24.95 9.46
CA VAL A 352 -20.98 -24.59 8.55
C VAL A 352 -21.88 -25.81 8.26
N GLU A 353 -21.30 -26.99 8.04
CA GLU A 353 -22.05 -28.25 7.90
C GLU A 353 -22.85 -28.60 9.16
N GLY A 354 -22.31 -28.26 10.34
CA GLY A 354 -22.98 -28.37 11.63
C GLY A 354 -24.02 -27.30 11.92
N GLY A 355 -24.32 -26.40 10.96
CA GLY A 355 -25.38 -25.40 11.08
C GLY A 355 -24.95 -24.08 11.75
N VAL A 356 -23.65 -23.88 12.03
CA VAL A 356 -23.15 -22.60 12.56
C VAL A 356 -23.24 -21.53 11.50
N SER A 357 -23.72 -20.34 11.85
CA SER A 357 -23.89 -19.23 10.90
C SER A 357 -22.56 -18.76 10.34
N LEU A 358 -22.57 -18.31 9.08
CA LEU A 358 -21.34 -17.77 8.44
C LEU A 358 -20.79 -16.55 9.20
N TYR A 359 -21.62 -15.82 9.91
CA TYR A 359 -21.18 -14.70 10.74
C TYR A 359 -20.34 -15.18 11.93
N GLU A 360 -20.84 -16.17 12.68
CA GLU A 360 -20.08 -16.77 13.80
C GLU A 360 -18.79 -17.42 13.33
N VAL A 361 -18.83 -18.14 12.21
CA VAL A 361 -17.61 -18.71 11.61
C VAL A 361 -16.61 -17.62 11.24
N LYS A 362 -17.07 -16.48 10.70
CA LYS A 362 -16.21 -15.32 10.41
C LYS A 362 -15.51 -14.83 11.67
N GLU A 363 -16.25 -14.64 12.74
CA GLU A 363 -15.69 -14.17 14.03
C GLU A 363 -14.69 -15.18 14.62
N LEU A 364 -15.05 -16.47 14.67
CA LEU A 364 -14.17 -17.54 15.15
C LEU A 364 -12.86 -17.62 14.36
N MET A 365 -12.94 -17.47 13.04
CA MET A 365 -11.78 -17.48 12.16
C MET A 365 -10.98 -16.17 12.20
N GLY A 366 -11.55 -15.06 12.66
CA GLY A 366 -10.93 -13.74 12.60
C GLY A 366 -10.72 -13.27 11.15
N HIS A 367 -11.76 -13.36 10.35
CA HIS A 367 -11.73 -12.83 8.98
C HIS A 367 -12.13 -11.35 9.00
N ALA A 368 -11.23 -10.49 8.54
CA ALA A 368 -11.50 -9.05 8.44
C ALA A 368 -12.63 -8.73 7.45
N ASP A 369 -12.72 -9.50 6.36
CA ASP A 369 -13.73 -9.33 5.30
C ASP A 369 -14.64 -10.57 5.26
N PHE A 370 -15.97 -10.33 5.21
CA PHE A 370 -16.97 -11.39 5.10
C PHE A 370 -16.82 -12.22 3.82
N SER A 371 -16.33 -11.63 2.74
CA SER A 371 -16.06 -12.34 1.47
C SER A 371 -15.11 -13.54 1.64
N MET A 372 -14.23 -13.49 2.65
CA MET A 372 -13.36 -14.62 3.00
C MET A 372 -14.12 -15.82 3.55
N THR A 373 -15.26 -15.61 4.21
CA THR A 373 -16.10 -16.67 4.80
C THR A 373 -17.20 -17.09 3.84
N GLN A 374 -17.65 -16.22 2.95
CA GLN A 374 -18.68 -16.50 1.95
C GLN A 374 -18.37 -17.71 1.07
N ARG A 375 -17.07 -18.09 0.95
CA ARG A 375 -16.65 -19.30 0.23
C ARG A 375 -17.21 -20.60 0.80
N TYR A 376 -17.68 -20.62 2.04
CA TYR A 376 -18.28 -21.78 2.70
C TYR A 376 -19.81 -21.81 2.60
N SER A 377 -20.47 -20.80 2.01
CA SER A 377 -21.93 -20.70 1.95
C SER A 377 -22.61 -21.88 1.26
N HIS A 378 -21.91 -22.49 0.29
CA HIS A 378 -22.41 -23.66 -0.44
C HIS A 378 -22.50 -24.94 0.42
N LEU A 379 -21.89 -24.95 1.62
CA LEU A 379 -21.91 -26.08 2.55
C LEU A 379 -23.12 -26.02 3.52
N SER A 380 -23.97 -25.00 3.45
CA SER A 380 -25.16 -24.85 4.30
C SER A 380 -26.48 -24.83 3.51
N PRO A 381 -26.79 -25.83 2.68
CA PRO A 381 -28.08 -25.87 1.98
C PRO A 381 -29.26 -26.11 2.92
N GLU A 382 -29.06 -26.85 4.02
CA GLU A 382 -30.09 -27.13 5.04
C GLU A 382 -30.43 -25.88 5.88
N GLY A 383 -29.48 -25.00 6.15
CA GLY A 383 -29.73 -23.72 6.82
C GLY A 383 -30.69 -22.84 6.02
N LEU A 384 -30.55 -22.82 4.69
CA LEU A 384 -31.48 -22.09 3.81
C LEU A 384 -32.89 -22.74 3.79
N ARG A 385 -32.98 -24.08 3.75
CA ARG A 385 -34.26 -24.80 3.83
C ARG A 385 -34.94 -24.58 5.17
N SER A 386 -34.20 -24.65 6.29
CA SER A 386 -34.74 -24.41 7.63
C SER A 386 -35.22 -22.98 7.80
N ALA A 387 -34.56 -22.00 7.21
CA ALA A 387 -34.98 -20.60 7.23
C ALA A 387 -36.34 -20.41 6.50
N VAL A 388 -36.56 -21.11 5.39
CA VAL A 388 -37.84 -21.06 4.66
C VAL A 388 -38.98 -21.76 5.45
N LYS A 389 -38.69 -22.87 6.15
CA LYS A 389 -39.66 -23.56 7.03
C LYS A 389 -40.24 -22.70 8.15
N ILE A 390 -39.50 -21.66 8.60
CA ILE A 390 -40.04 -20.69 9.57
C ILE A 390 -41.27 -19.97 9.03
N LEU A 391 -41.36 -19.79 7.73
CA LEU A 391 -42.53 -19.15 7.07
C LEU A 391 -43.74 -20.10 7.01
N GLU A 392 -43.50 -21.41 6.86
CA GLU A 392 -44.56 -22.43 6.86
C GLU A 392 -45.24 -22.47 8.23
N ASN A 393 -44.48 -22.46 9.32
CA ASN A 393 -45.01 -22.46 10.69
C ASN A 393 -45.75 -21.16 11.10
N LYS A 394 -45.55 -20.05 10.37
CA LYS A 394 -46.36 -18.83 10.57
C LYS A 394 -47.70 -18.88 9.92
N GLY A 395 -47.89 -19.70 8.87
CA GLY A 395 -49.17 -19.92 8.21
C GLY A 395 -50.16 -20.71 9.05
N ASP A 396 -49.70 -21.68 9.85
CA ASP A 396 -50.55 -22.54 10.66
C ASP A 396 -51.10 -21.84 11.92
N ASN A 397 -50.43 -20.81 12.43
CA ASN A 397 -50.92 -20.04 13.59
C ASN A 397 -51.97 -18.97 13.25
N VAL A 398 -52.23 -18.68 11.96
CA VAL A 398 -53.29 -17.75 11.57
C VAL A 398 -54.66 -18.46 11.47
N GLY A 399 -54.67 -19.80 11.40
CA GLY A 399 -55.88 -20.60 11.32
C GLY A 399 -56.58 -20.91 12.67
N GLU A 400 -55.91 -20.72 13.81
CA GLU A 400 -56.48 -21.01 15.16
C GLU A 400 -57.04 -19.77 15.87
N ALA A 401 -56.73 -18.55 15.43
CA ALA A 401 -57.27 -17.32 16.03
C ALA A 401 -58.70 -17.00 15.64
N ASP A 402 -59.25 -17.61 14.56
CA ASP A 402 -60.58 -17.30 14.05
C ASP A 402 -61.70 -18.22 14.56
N LYS A 403 -61.42 -19.14 15.51
CA LYS A 403 -62.43 -20.02 16.10
C LYS A 403 -62.94 -19.60 17.47
N ASN A 404 -62.49 -18.50 18.07
CA ASN A 404 -62.88 -18.04 19.38
C ASN A 404 -63.72 -16.76 19.44
N GLU A 405 -64.23 -16.26 18.30
CA GLU A 405 -65.11 -15.06 18.27
C GLU A 405 -66.63 -15.36 18.15
N THR A 406 -67.05 -16.57 18.44
CA THR A 406 -68.51 -16.90 18.35
C THR A 406 -69.11 -17.29 19.70
N ILE A 407 -68.74 -16.68 20.82
CA ILE A 407 -69.40 -16.89 22.15
C ILE A 407 -69.63 -15.56 22.89
N PHE A 408 -70.13 -14.52 22.28
CA PHE A 408 -70.75 -13.39 23.02
C PHE A 408 -71.90 -12.75 22.19
N SER A 409 -72.93 -13.53 21.91
CA SER A 409 -74.21 -12.94 21.54
C SER A 409 -75.32 -13.81 22.16
N ASN A 410 -75.57 -13.63 23.45
CA ASN A 410 -76.86 -13.91 24.13
C ASN A 410 -76.71 -13.71 25.62
N MET A 411 -77.02 -12.55 26.12
CA MET A 411 -77.67 -12.39 27.44
C MET A 411 -78.48 -11.13 27.44
N PRO A 412 -79.66 -11.18 28.13
CA PRO A 412 -80.86 -10.42 27.92
C PRO A 412 -80.79 -8.96 28.40
#